data_3a3a0717b3f7cfcaec815d6c7f8b5e9a
#
_entry.id   3a3a0717b3f7cfcaec815d6c7f8b5e9a
#
_cell.length_a   1.000
_cell.length_b   1.000
_cell.length_c   1.000
_cell.angle_alpha   90.00
_cell.angle_beta   90.00
_cell.angle_gamma   90.00
#
_symmetry.space_group_name_H-M   'P 1'
#
loop_
_entity.id
_entity.type
_entity.pdbx_description
1 polymer ?
#
loop_
_entity_poly.entity_id
_entity_poly.type
_entity_poly.pdbx_seq_one_letter_code
_entity_poly.pdbx_strand_id
1 'polypeptide(L)'
;MDKNIKILIVDDFSTMRRIIKNLLRDLGYNNTYEADDGATALPMLEAGDFKFVVTDWNMPIMQGIDLLRAIRKSSKLKSIPVLM
;
A
#
# COMPACT_ATOMS: atom_id res chain seq x y z
N MET A 1 -12.17 -1.45 -13.35
CA MET A 1 -10.79 -1.75 -12.89
C MET A 1 -10.63 -3.26 -12.76
N ASP A 2 -9.48 -3.79 -13.15
CA ASP A 2 -9.18 -5.22 -13.05
C ASP A 2 -9.15 -5.64 -11.57
N LYS A 3 -9.92 -6.67 -11.22
CA LYS A 3 -10.02 -7.17 -9.85
C LYS A 3 -8.79 -7.98 -9.41
N ASN A 4 -7.89 -8.32 -10.34
CA ASN A 4 -6.66 -9.07 -10.03
C ASN A 4 -5.45 -8.18 -9.80
N ILE A 5 -5.60 -6.87 -9.78
CA ILE A 5 -4.50 -5.95 -9.52
C ILE A 5 -3.90 -6.21 -8.14
N LYS A 6 -2.58 -6.03 -8.03
CA LYS A 6 -1.89 -6.13 -6.75
C LYS A 6 -2.09 -4.85 -5.96
N ILE A 7 -2.55 -4.99 -4.72
CA ILE A 7 -2.79 -3.88 -3.81
C ILE A 7 -1.92 -4.07 -2.58
N LEU A 8 -1.19 -3.03 -2.19
CA LEU A 8 -0.41 -3.02 -0.95
C LEU A 8 -1.16 -2.23 0.12
N ILE A 9 -1.33 -2.84 1.28
CA ILE A 9 -1.95 -2.22 2.46
C ILE A 9 -0.84 -1.94 3.47
N VAL A 10 -0.65 -0.67 3.82
CA VAL A 10 0.43 -0.24 4.72
C VAL A 10 -0.19 0.39 5.96
N ASP A 11 0.00 -0.26 7.10
CA ASP A 11 -0.50 0.22 8.40
C ASP A 11 0.28 -0.51 9.49
N ASP A 12 0.63 0.19 10.57
CA ASP A 12 1.35 -0.42 11.69
C ASP A 12 0.45 -1.30 12.58
N PHE A 13 -0.88 -1.20 12.45
CA PHE A 13 -1.81 -2.05 13.17
C PHE A 13 -2.29 -3.22 12.32
N SER A 14 -1.98 -4.44 12.75
CA SER A 14 -2.41 -5.65 12.04
C SER A 14 -3.93 -5.77 11.95
N THR A 15 -4.64 -5.33 12.98
CA THR A 15 -6.11 -5.34 12.99
C THR A 15 -6.68 -4.45 11.88
N MET A 16 -6.11 -3.24 11.71
CA MET A 16 -6.54 -2.33 10.66
C MET A 16 -6.24 -2.88 9.28
N ARG A 17 -5.06 -3.48 9.08
CA ARG A 17 -4.74 -4.13 7.80
C ARG A 17 -5.75 -5.22 7.46
N ARG A 18 -6.15 -6.01 8.46
CA ARG A 18 -7.14 -7.07 8.25
C ARG A 18 -8.50 -6.51 7.87
N ILE A 19 -8.92 -5.42 8.51
CA ILE A 19 -10.19 -4.75 8.19
C ILE A 19 -10.18 -4.27 6.74
N ILE A 20 -9.12 -3.59 6.32
CA ILE A 20 -8.97 -3.09 4.96
C ILE A 20 -8.95 -4.24 3.95
N LYS A 21 -8.20 -5.28 4.27
CA LYS A 21 -8.13 -6.49 3.42
C LYS A 21 -9.52 -7.09 3.22
N ASN A 22 -10.31 -7.20 4.29
CA ASN A 22 -11.65 -7.76 4.23
C ASN A 22 -12.60 -6.89 3.40
N LEU A 23 -12.51 -5.56 3.55
CA LEU A 23 -13.30 -4.62 2.74
C LEU A 23 -12.98 -4.76 1.26
N LEU A 24 -11.69 -4.83 0.91
CA LEU A 24 -11.27 -5.01 -0.47
C LEU A 24 -11.73 -6.36 -1.03
N ARG A 25 -11.64 -7.42 -0.24
CA ARG A 25 -12.14 -8.74 -0.62
C ARG A 25 -13.64 -8.69 -0.92
N ASP A 26 -14.42 -8.00 -0.09
CA ASP A 26 -15.86 -7.88 -0.30
C ASP A 26 -16.19 -7.11 -1.58
N LEU A 27 -15.30 -6.24 -2.03
CA LEU A 27 -15.39 -5.54 -3.31
C LEU A 27 -14.85 -6.36 -4.49
N GLY A 28 -14.32 -7.55 -4.23
CA GLY A 28 -13.80 -8.45 -5.25
C GLY A 28 -12.29 -8.40 -5.47
N TYR A 29 -11.56 -7.62 -4.66
CA TYR A 29 -10.11 -7.49 -4.77
C TYR A 29 -9.43 -8.42 -3.77
N ASN A 30 -8.84 -9.52 -4.26
CA ASN A 30 -8.25 -10.55 -3.42
C ASN A 30 -6.72 -10.61 -3.48
N ASN A 31 -6.10 -9.87 -4.39
CA ASN A 31 -4.65 -9.91 -4.57
C ASN A 31 -3.99 -8.81 -3.73
N THR A 32 -4.12 -8.93 -2.41
CA THR A 32 -3.65 -7.92 -1.45
C THR A 32 -2.43 -8.43 -0.68
N TYR A 33 -1.52 -7.50 -0.39
CA TYR A 33 -0.31 -7.72 0.39
C TYR A 33 -0.23 -6.68 1.48
N GLU A 34 0.57 -6.93 2.51
CA GLU A 34 0.63 -6.07 3.69
C GLU A 34 2.05 -5.66 4.02
N ALA A 35 2.20 -4.44 4.53
CA ALA A 35 3.42 -3.95 5.14
C ALA A 35 3.06 -3.18 6.40
N ASP A 36 3.93 -3.21 7.41
CA ASP A 36 3.68 -2.58 8.69
C ASP A 36 4.21 -1.16 8.80
N ASP A 37 5.01 -0.71 7.84
CA ASP A 37 5.50 0.67 7.75
C ASP A 37 5.97 1.01 6.35
N GLY A 38 6.31 2.29 6.13
CA GLY A 38 6.77 2.77 4.82
C GLY A 38 8.13 2.22 4.43
N ALA A 39 9.01 1.97 5.40
CA ALA A 39 10.34 1.45 5.12
C ALA A 39 10.28 0.01 4.60
N THR A 40 9.31 -0.78 5.08
CA THR A 40 9.04 -2.12 4.56
C THR A 40 8.30 -2.07 3.23
N ALA A 41 7.34 -1.14 3.11
CA ALA A 41 6.49 -1.01 1.92
C ALA A 41 7.28 -0.63 0.66
N LEU A 42 8.23 0.30 0.79
CA LEU A 42 8.93 0.85 -0.37
C LEU A 42 9.70 -0.21 -1.16
N PRO A 43 10.52 -1.09 -0.54
CA PRO A 43 11.15 -2.17 -1.28
C PRO A 43 10.17 -3.14 -1.94
N MET A 44 9.03 -3.39 -1.28
CA MET A 44 7.98 -4.24 -1.86
C MET A 44 7.42 -3.63 -3.13
N LEU A 45 7.14 -2.32 -3.10
CA LEU A 45 6.63 -1.59 -4.26
C LEU A 45 7.63 -1.57 -5.41
N GLU A 46 8.92 -1.37 -5.09
CA GLU A 46 9.97 -1.35 -6.11
C GLU A 46 10.16 -2.72 -6.77
N ALA A 47 10.06 -3.80 -6.00
CA ALA A 47 10.28 -5.16 -6.50
C ALA A 47 9.01 -5.78 -7.12
N GLY A 48 7.83 -5.37 -6.67
CA GLY A 48 6.56 -5.94 -7.11
C GLY A 48 5.94 -5.17 -8.27
N ASP A 49 4.77 -5.63 -8.69
CA ASP A 49 3.98 -4.98 -9.74
C ASP A 49 2.66 -4.50 -9.15
N PHE A 50 2.76 -3.65 -8.14
CA PHE A 50 1.60 -3.11 -7.45
C PHE A 50 0.92 -2.01 -8.26
N LYS A 51 -0.41 -1.99 -8.24
CA LYS A 51 -1.22 -1.04 -9.00
C LYS A 51 -2.00 -0.08 -8.10
N PHE A 52 -1.97 -0.30 -6.78
CA PHE A 52 -2.69 0.53 -5.83
C PHE A 52 -2.04 0.39 -4.45
N VAL A 53 -2.02 1.49 -3.68
CA VAL A 53 -1.51 1.50 -2.30
C VAL A 53 -2.54 2.14 -1.39
N VAL A 54 -2.84 1.48 -0.27
CA VAL A 54 -3.60 2.07 0.84
C VAL A 54 -2.64 2.20 2.01
N THR A 55 -2.42 3.40 2.52
CA THR A 55 -1.46 3.64 3.60
C THR A 55 -2.05 4.50 4.70
N ASP A 56 -1.61 4.26 5.95
CA ASP A 56 -1.91 5.12 7.08
C ASP A 56 -0.99 6.35 7.10
N TRP A 57 -1.43 7.42 7.79
CA TRP A 57 -0.66 8.64 7.97
C TRP A 57 0.48 8.47 8.98
N ASN A 58 0.17 7.84 10.13
CA ASN A 58 1.06 7.75 11.28
C ASN A 58 1.65 6.36 11.38
N MET A 59 2.92 6.22 11.01
CA MET A 59 3.68 4.98 11.09
C MET A 59 5.03 5.26 11.74
N PRO A 60 5.59 4.31 12.52
CA PRO A 60 6.73 4.62 13.41
C PRO A 60 8.04 4.96 12.68
N ILE A 61 8.32 4.33 11.56
CA ILE A 61 9.63 4.48 10.89
C ILE A 61 9.53 5.44 9.71
N MET A 62 8.52 5.26 8.86
CA MET A 62 8.28 6.14 7.72
C MET A 62 6.78 6.41 7.66
N GLN A 63 6.40 7.67 7.85
CA GLN A 63 5.00 8.06 7.83
C GLN A 63 4.40 7.95 6.42
N GLY A 64 3.06 7.90 6.36
CA GLY A 64 2.37 7.78 5.07
C GLY A 64 2.70 8.89 4.09
N ILE A 65 2.86 10.13 4.59
CA ILE A 65 3.24 11.27 3.73
C ILE A 65 4.66 11.10 3.16
N ASP A 66 5.58 10.53 3.94
CA ASP A 66 6.95 10.27 3.49
C ASP A 66 6.97 9.16 2.45
N LEU A 67 6.17 8.13 2.65
CA LEU A 67 6.00 7.05 1.68
C LEU A 67 5.43 7.59 0.37
N LEU A 68 4.41 8.44 0.44
CA LEU A 68 3.82 9.07 -0.74
C LEU A 68 4.87 9.87 -1.52
N ARG A 69 5.69 10.67 -0.81
CA ARG A 69 6.76 11.45 -1.44
C ARG A 69 7.76 10.54 -2.15
N ALA A 70 8.15 9.43 -1.50
CA ALA A 70 9.09 8.47 -2.09
C ALA A 70 8.51 7.83 -3.36
N ILE A 71 7.23 7.47 -3.33
CA ILE A 71 6.52 6.92 -4.48
C ILE A 71 6.54 7.93 -5.64
N ARG A 72 6.20 9.19 -5.39
CA ARG A 72 6.13 10.21 -6.44
C ARG A 72 7.50 10.56 -7.02
N LYS A 73 8.59 10.30 -6.30
CA LYS A 73 9.95 10.50 -6.80
C LYS A 73 10.47 9.31 -7.60
N SER A 74 9.87 8.14 -7.47
CA SER A 74 10.30 6.93 -8.18
C SER A 74 9.80 6.95 -9.62
N SER A 75 10.70 6.77 -10.57
CA SER A 75 10.33 6.70 -11.98
C SER A 75 9.38 5.52 -12.27
N LYS A 76 9.51 4.44 -11.51
CA LYS A 76 8.65 3.27 -11.63
C LYS A 76 7.28 3.49 -11.00
N LEU A 77 7.22 4.19 -9.86
CA LEU A 77 6.04 4.22 -8.99
C LEU A 77 5.28 5.54 -9.03
N LYS A 78 5.79 6.56 -9.69
CA LYS A 78 5.27 7.93 -9.59
C LYS A 78 3.79 8.09 -9.94
N SER A 79 3.23 7.19 -10.72
CA SER A 79 1.83 7.26 -11.17
C SER A 79 0.90 6.30 -10.43
N ILE A 80 1.40 5.54 -9.45
CA ILE A 80 0.57 4.58 -8.74
C ILE A 80 -0.45 5.31 -7.85
N PRO A 81 -1.74 4.96 -7.91
CA PRO A 81 -2.74 5.55 -7.01
C PRO A 81 -2.46 5.20 -5.57
N VAL A 82 -2.54 6.22 -4.69
CA VAL A 82 -2.34 6.05 -3.25
C VAL A 82 -3.55 6.64 -2.53
N LEU A 83 -4.18 5.84 -1.68
CA LEU A 83 -5.24 6.24 -0.78
C LEU A 83 -4.68 6.32 0.64
N MET A 84 -4.88 7.45 1.29
CA MET A 84 -4.40 7.69 2.66
C MET A 84 -5.53 7.88 3.63
#